data_13c927e4bf524e3d6852c986938d4054
#
_entry.id   13c927e4bf524e3d6852c986938d4054
#
_cell.length_a   1.000
_cell.length_b   1.000
_cell.length_c   1.000
_cell.angle_alpha   90.00
_cell.angle_beta   90.00
_cell.angle_gamma   90.00
#
_symmetry.space_group_name_H-M   'P 1'
#
loop_
_entity.id
_entity.type
_entity.pdbx_description
1 polymer ?
#
loop_
_entity_poly.entity_id
_entity_poly.type
_entity_poly.pdbx_seq_one_letter_code
_entity_poly.pdbx_strand_id
1 'polypeptide(L)'
;MSAGIRYYRARAPLRLSFCGGGTDVSPYPEEHGGCVLSATINHYAYASLRPRRDSRLTLASLDYDVVAKYEHARRVKIDGTLDLLKAAVRALKVRRGADLWTHSDAPPGSGLGASSTLMVALLAVLREWLKLDLSPYDLAELAFRVERVDLKLAGGRQDQYAAAFGGFNFIEFGRDGTVVTPLRLRRDTLEELEYRLLLCYVGRTRESAHIIERQTKGYTSGRKTTVEALHALKLQTAEMKRALLLGHIDGFGELLHRAWLHKKKLAEGISNPHVDRMYTMARKEGALGGKMTGAGGGGYFLFLTQFDRRHRVAAALERLGGQVVPFQFESRGVQGWPVAHEH
;
A
#
# COMPACT_ATOMS: atom_id res chain seq x y z
N MET A 1 24.22 14.34 31.19
CA MET A 1 24.60 14.65 29.79
C MET A 1 23.59 13.93 28.90
N SER A 2 22.83 14.62 28.04
CA SER A 2 21.89 13.95 27.20
C SER A 2 22.65 13.11 26.17
N ALA A 3 22.36 11.81 26.10
CA ALA A 3 22.91 10.90 25.09
C ALA A 3 22.73 11.51 23.70
N GLY A 4 23.81 11.69 22.93
CA GLY A 4 23.76 12.28 21.61
C GLY A 4 22.95 11.38 20.67
N ILE A 5 22.05 11.96 19.87
CA ILE A 5 21.29 11.20 18.86
C ILE A 5 22.24 10.71 17.78
N ARG A 6 22.33 9.39 17.59
CA ARG A 6 23.20 8.76 16.60
C ARG A 6 22.58 8.73 15.21
N TYR A 7 21.30 8.34 15.12
CA TYR A 7 20.53 8.28 13.88
C TYR A 7 19.02 8.32 14.15
N TYR A 8 18.24 8.42 13.09
CA TYR A 8 16.78 8.39 13.12
C TYR A 8 16.28 7.20 12.33
N ARG A 9 15.16 6.63 12.74
CA ARG A 9 14.45 5.59 11.99
C ARG A 9 13.00 5.94 11.83
N ALA A 10 12.41 5.43 10.76
CA ALA A 10 10.96 5.36 10.60
C ALA A 10 10.59 4.03 9.97
N ARG A 11 9.38 3.57 10.31
CA ARG A 11 8.72 2.47 9.63
C ARG A 11 7.28 2.85 9.33
N ALA A 12 6.76 2.41 8.20
CA ALA A 12 5.37 2.55 7.82
C ALA A 12 4.80 1.17 7.42
N PRO A 13 3.60 0.80 7.87
CA PRO A 13 3.03 -0.52 7.58
C PRO A 13 2.50 -0.60 6.16
N LEU A 14 2.70 -1.76 5.52
CA LEU A 14 2.07 -2.11 4.25
C LEU A 14 0.58 -2.41 4.45
N ARG A 15 -0.20 -2.39 3.37
CA ARG A 15 -1.66 -2.51 3.47
C ARG A 15 -2.23 -3.63 2.60
N LEU A 16 -3.33 -4.22 3.09
CA LEU A 16 -4.27 -5.02 2.31
C LEU A 16 -5.44 -4.15 1.88
N SER A 17 -5.77 -4.12 0.59
CA SER A 17 -6.94 -3.41 0.06
C SER A 17 -8.06 -4.40 -0.20
N PHE A 18 -9.12 -4.37 0.61
CA PHE A 18 -10.24 -5.32 0.50
C PHE A 18 -11.19 -4.95 -0.63
N CYS A 19 -11.54 -3.67 -0.77
CA CYS A 19 -12.44 -3.20 -1.83
C CYS A 19 -12.20 -1.72 -2.16
N GLY A 20 -12.75 -1.27 -3.28
CA GLY A 20 -12.76 0.13 -3.69
C GLY A 20 -11.52 0.59 -4.46
N GLY A 21 -10.44 -0.20 -4.45
CA GLY A 21 -9.24 0.17 -5.20
C GLY A 21 -9.53 0.39 -6.68
N GLY A 22 -9.09 1.56 -7.17
CA GLY A 22 -9.44 2.12 -8.48
C GLY A 22 -10.34 3.34 -8.37
N THR A 23 -11.25 3.40 -7.39
CA THR A 23 -12.08 4.59 -7.14
C THR A 23 -11.30 5.73 -6.46
N ASP A 24 -10.08 5.46 -6.03
CA ASP A 24 -9.10 6.40 -5.46
C ASP A 24 -8.15 6.99 -6.52
N VAL A 25 -8.32 6.63 -7.80
CA VAL A 25 -7.48 7.07 -8.92
C VAL A 25 -8.19 8.19 -9.68
N SER A 26 -7.54 9.35 -9.81
CA SER A 26 -8.09 10.50 -10.55
C SER A 26 -8.36 10.15 -12.03
N PRO A 27 -9.44 10.68 -12.65
CA PRO A 27 -10.32 11.72 -12.13
C PRO A 27 -11.58 11.20 -11.41
N TYR A 28 -11.76 9.88 -11.27
CA TYR A 28 -12.99 9.30 -10.69
C TYR A 28 -13.36 9.86 -9.31
N PRO A 29 -12.43 9.99 -8.31
CA PRO A 29 -12.80 10.48 -6.98
C PRO A 29 -13.24 11.94 -6.99
N GLU A 30 -12.72 12.77 -7.88
CA GLU A 30 -13.10 14.17 -8.00
C GLU A 30 -14.51 14.35 -8.61
N GLU A 31 -14.93 13.42 -9.47
CA GLU A 31 -16.21 13.49 -10.19
C GLU A 31 -17.34 12.80 -9.44
N HIS A 32 -17.05 11.66 -8.81
CA HIS A 32 -18.07 10.80 -8.20
C HIS A 32 -17.86 10.54 -6.70
N GLY A 33 -16.76 11.00 -6.14
CA GLY A 33 -16.28 10.52 -4.86
C GLY A 33 -15.82 9.06 -4.93
N GLY A 34 -14.69 8.74 -4.34
CA GLY A 34 -14.17 7.38 -4.22
C GLY A 34 -14.18 6.89 -2.80
N CYS A 35 -14.07 5.58 -2.59
CA CYS A 35 -13.81 5.04 -1.26
C CYS A 35 -13.09 3.70 -1.33
N VAL A 36 -12.27 3.42 -0.32
CA VAL A 36 -11.61 2.13 -0.16
C VAL A 36 -11.77 1.62 1.27
N LEU A 37 -11.80 0.30 1.38
CA LEU A 37 -11.71 -0.43 2.64
C LEU A 37 -10.37 -1.15 2.67
N SER A 38 -9.53 -0.82 3.66
CA SER A 38 -8.19 -1.37 3.80
C SER A 38 -7.81 -1.64 5.25
N ALA A 39 -6.82 -2.48 5.45
CA ALA A 39 -6.16 -2.67 6.74
C ALA A 39 -4.65 -2.75 6.55
N THR A 40 -3.90 -2.28 7.52
CA THR A 40 -2.43 -2.43 7.54
C THR A 40 -2.02 -3.73 8.22
N ILE A 41 -0.84 -4.22 7.83
CA ILE A 41 -0.27 -5.48 8.29
C ILE A 41 1.15 -5.27 8.82
N ASN A 42 1.65 -6.24 9.59
CA ASN A 42 2.99 -6.25 10.20
C ASN A 42 4.14 -6.51 9.21
N HIS A 43 3.99 -6.05 7.98
CA HIS A 43 5.04 -5.89 6.99
C HIS A 43 5.25 -4.40 6.73
N TYR A 44 6.49 -3.95 6.65
CA TYR A 44 6.81 -2.53 6.69
C TYR A 44 7.74 -2.09 5.57
N ALA A 45 7.70 -0.81 5.27
CA ALA A 45 8.78 -0.10 4.63
C ALA A 45 9.54 0.71 5.70
N TYR A 46 10.87 0.69 5.61
CA TYR A 46 11.78 1.31 6.58
C TYR A 46 12.60 2.41 5.93
N ALA A 47 12.84 3.47 6.69
CA ALA A 47 13.82 4.50 6.37
C ALA A 47 14.73 4.73 7.58
N SER A 48 16.04 4.80 7.35
CA SER A 48 17.04 5.09 8.36
C SER A 48 17.88 6.28 7.93
N LEU A 49 18.14 7.22 8.81
CA LEU A 49 18.87 8.44 8.53
C LEU A 49 19.95 8.68 9.58
N ARG A 50 21.20 8.87 9.12
CA ARG A 50 22.34 9.31 9.95
C ARG A 50 22.70 10.74 9.57
N PRO A 51 22.58 11.71 10.49
CA PRO A 51 23.03 13.07 10.25
C PRO A 51 24.54 13.12 10.03
N ARG A 52 24.99 13.99 9.12
CA ARG A 52 26.41 14.25 8.86
C ARG A 52 26.78 15.66 9.35
N ARG A 53 28.05 15.85 9.67
CA ARG A 53 28.58 17.17 10.00
C ARG A 53 28.90 18.02 8.78
N ASP A 54 29.15 17.38 7.65
CA ASP A 54 29.37 18.02 6.34
C ASP A 54 28.05 18.21 5.56
N SER A 55 28.12 18.72 4.32
CA SER A 55 26.95 18.93 3.44
C SER A 55 26.62 17.75 2.55
N ARG A 56 27.39 16.65 2.58
CA ARG A 56 27.24 15.49 1.70
C ARG A 56 25.98 14.73 1.99
N LEU A 57 25.36 14.20 0.93
CA LEU A 57 24.18 13.35 1.01
C LEU A 57 24.45 12.01 0.33
N THR A 58 24.22 10.92 1.05
CA THR A 58 24.23 9.56 0.51
C THR A 58 22.80 9.03 0.55
N LEU A 59 22.30 8.55 -0.58
CA LEU A 59 20.99 7.89 -0.71
C LEU A 59 21.22 6.43 -1.11
N ALA A 60 20.64 5.49 -0.40
CA ALA A 60 20.81 4.06 -0.67
C ALA A 60 19.48 3.30 -0.55
N SER A 61 19.22 2.41 -1.49
CA SER A 61 18.18 1.39 -1.40
C SER A 61 18.85 0.04 -1.20
N LEU A 62 18.55 -0.60 -0.07
CA LEU A 62 19.06 -1.94 0.25
C LEU A 62 18.36 -3.02 -0.59
N ASP A 63 17.12 -2.75 -1.03
CA ASP A 63 16.34 -3.70 -1.85
C ASP A 63 16.87 -3.84 -3.28
N TYR A 64 17.50 -2.77 -3.79
CA TYR A 64 18.04 -2.71 -5.16
C TYR A 64 19.56 -2.73 -5.22
N ASP A 65 20.24 -2.67 -4.07
CA ASP A 65 21.70 -2.50 -3.96
C ASP A 65 22.21 -1.30 -4.77
N VAL A 66 21.50 -0.16 -4.65
CA VAL A 66 21.83 1.07 -5.38
C VAL A 66 22.17 2.18 -4.42
N VAL A 67 23.26 2.89 -4.68
CA VAL A 67 23.75 4.04 -3.90
C VAL A 67 24.00 5.24 -4.81
N ALA A 68 23.48 6.41 -4.40
CA ALA A 68 23.78 7.70 -5.04
C ALA A 68 24.39 8.65 -4.02
N LYS A 69 25.46 9.38 -4.40
CA LYS A 69 26.20 10.29 -3.54
C LYS A 69 26.22 11.69 -4.14
N TYR A 70 26.02 12.70 -3.29
CA TYR A 70 26.00 14.12 -3.65
C TYR A 70 26.85 14.93 -2.68
N GLU A 71 27.64 15.87 -3.18
CA GLU A 71 28.41 16.80 -2.34
C GLU A 71 27.50 17.76 -1.54
N HIS A 72 26.31 18.06 -2.09
CA HIS A 72 25.32 18.91 -1.44
C HIS A 72 23.90 18.41 -1.73
N ALA A 73 23.05 18.36 -0.72
CA ALA A 73 21.65 17.97 -0.86
C ALA A 73 20.87 18.83 -1.90
N ARG A 74 21.28 20.08 -2.12
CA ARG A 74 20.68 20.97 -3.12
C ARG A 74 20.95 20.55 -4.57
N ARG A 75 21.96 19.69 -4.83
CA ARG A 75 22.31 19.23 -6.18
C ARG A 75 21.58 17.95 -6.61
N VAL A 76 20.70 17.46 -5.77
CA VAL A 76 19.90 16.26 -6.04
C VAL A 76 18.96 16.52 -7.23
N LYS A 77 19.08 15.71 -8.29
CA LYS A 77 18.24 15.76 -9.49
C LYS A 77 17.46 14.46 -9.64
N ILE A 78 16.25 14.55 -10.16
CA ILE A 78 15.45 13.41 -10.56
C ILE A 78 16.00 12.92 -11.91
N ASP A 79 16.45 11.69 -12.00
CA ASP A 79 17.18 11.14 -13.17
C ASP A 79 16.88 9.65 -13.43
N GLY A 80 15.84 9.09 -12.78
CA GLY A 80 15.46 7.68 -12.89
C GLY A 80 16.07 6.76 -11.84
N THR A 81 17.05 7.26 -11.04
CA THR A 81 17.73 6.45 -10.03
C THR A 81 17.38 6.94 -8.63
N LEU A 82 16.80 6.08 -7.78
CA LEU A 82 16.38 6.41 -6.41
C LEU A 82 15.47 7.66 -6.32
N ASP A 83 14.63 7.89 -7.31
CA ASP A 83 13.85 9.12 -7.45
C ASP A 83 12.88 9.36 -6.28
N LEU A 84 12.39 8.30 -5.62
CA LEU A 84 11.57 8.44 -4.40
C LEU A 84 12.37 9.11 -3.27
N LEU A 85 13.60 8.65 -3.03
CA LEU A 85 14.46 9.22 -1.97
C LEU A 85 14.83 10.67 -2.31
N LYS A 86 15.18 10.93 -3.55
CA LYS A 86 15.51 12.28 -4.05
C LYS A 86 14.34 13.24 -3.94
N ALA A 87 13.14 12.78 -4.31
CA ALA A 87 11.94 13.59 -4.25
C ALA A 87 11.56 13.94 -2.80
N ALA A 88 11.66 12.99 -1.85
CA ALA A 88 11.44 13.25 -0.43
C ALA A 88 12.41 14.33 0.11
N VAL A 89 13.70 14.21 -0.21
CA VAL A 89 14.74 15.20 0.17
C VAL A 89 14.42 16.59 -0.39
N ARG A 90 13.97 16.67 -1.64
CA ARG A 90 13.58 17.94 -2.30
C ARG A 90 12.30 18.51 -1.72
N ALA A 91 11.28 17.70 -1.49
CA ALA A 91 9.97 18.13 -0.98
C ALA A 91 10.10 18.81 0.39
N LEU A 92 10.96 18.27 1.29
CA LEU A 92 11.23 18.85 2.60
C LEU A 92 12.41 19.82 2.61
N LYS A 93 12.92 20.22 1.42
CA LYS A 93 13.99 21.22 1.24
C LYS A 93 15.22 20.96 2.12
N VAL A 94 15.63 19.68 2.22
CA VAL A 94 16.79 19.26 3.02
C VAL A 94 18.03 20.00 2.55
N ARG A 95 18.78 20.62 3.50
CA ARG A 95 20.00 21.39 3.23
C ARG A 95 21.23 20.88 3.98
N ARG A 96 20.99 20.01 4.97
CA ARG A 96 22.02 19.42 5.83
C ARG A 96 22.48 18.10 5.22
N GLY A 97 23.72 17.71 5.50
CA GLY A 97 24.22 16.41 5.09
C GLY A 97 23.62 15.26 5.88
N ALA A 98 23.38 14.16 5.21
CA ALA A 98 22.87 12.92 5.80
C ALA A 98 23.21 11.69 4.94
N ASP A 99 23.27 10.55 5.57
CA ASP A 99 23.18 9.25 4.90
C ASP A 99 21.78 8.70 5.14
N LEU A 100 21.07 8.32 4.07
CA LEU A 100 19.68 7.86 4.09
C LEU A 100 19.60 6.49 3.42
N TRP A 101 19.07 5.50 4.13
CA TRP A 101 18.87 4.12 3.65
C TRP A 101 17.41 3.74 3.70
N THR A 102 17.00 2.92 2.76
CA THR A 102 15.64 2.36 2.70
C THR A 102 15.67 0.85 2.52
N HIS A 103 14.62 0.19 3.06
CA HIS A 103 14.36 -1.23 2.95
C HIS A 103 12.84 -1.49 3.03
N SER A 104 12.36 -2.57 2.40
CA SER A 104 10.96 -2.99 2.48
C SER A 104 10.84 -4.50 2.66
N ASP A 105 9.91 -4.93 3.54
CA ASP A 105 9.61 -6.36 3.76
C ASP A 105 8.92 -7.01 2.54
N ALA A 106 8.34 -6.20 1.65
CA ALA A 106 7.71 -6.70 0.44
C ALA A 106 8.40 -6.15 -0.81
N PRO A 107 8.59 -6.99 -1.85
CA PRO A 107 9.21 -6.55 -3.09
C PRO A 107 8.44 -5.40 -3.74
N PRO A 108 9.11 -4.44 -4.39
CA PRO A 108 8.46 -3.41 -5.20
C PRO A 108 7.54 -4.03 -6.26
N GLY A 109 6.35 -3.44 -6.45
CA GLY A 109 5.34 -3.96 -7.38
C GLY A 109 4.56 -5.16 -6.85
N SER A 110 4.72 -5.52 -5.57
CA SER A 110 4.01 -6.63 -4.93
C SER A 110 2.50 -6.43 -4.75
N GLY A 111 2.02 -5.20 -4.89
CA GLY A 111 0.60 -4.88 -4.72
C GLY A 111 0.18 -4.56 -3.27
N LEU A 112 1.13 -4.49 -2.32
CA LEU A 112 0.87 -4.11 -0.92
C LEU A 112 1.07 -2.61 -0.64
N GLY A 113 1.20 -1.78 -1.69
CA GLY A 113 1.44 -0.35 -1.55
C GLY A 113 2.89 0.03 -1.20
N ALA A 114 3.86 -0.88 -1.40
CA ALA A 114 5.23 -0.73 -0.91
C ALA A 114 5.92 0.58 -1.32
N SER A 115 5.75 1.05 -2.56
CA SER A 115 6.34 2.32 -3.03
C SER A 115 5.85 3.52 -2.24
N SER A 116 4.53 3.66 -2.13
CA SER A 116 3.90 4.78 -1.42
C SER A 116 4.13 4.69 0.09
N THR A 117 4.13 3.48 0.65
CA THR A 117 4.49 3.25 2.05
C THR A 117 5.94 3.66 2.31
N LEU A 118 6.86 3.38 1.37
CA LEU A 118 8.25 3.81 1.45
C LEU A 118 8.37 5.34 1.43
N MET A 119 7.58 6.03 0.59
CA MET A 119 7.54 7.49 0.58
C MET A 119 7.09 8.04 1.93
N VAL A 120 6.04 7.45 2.54
CA VAL A 120 5.58 7.85 3.88
C VAL A 120 6.67 7.63 4.94
N ALA A 121 7.38 6.50 4.92
CA ALA A 121 8.50 6.25 5.84
C ALA A 121 9.66 7.23 5.63
N LEU A 122 10.00 7.58 4.39
CA LEU A 122 11.02 8.58 4.05
C LEU A 122 10.65 9.98 4.59
N LEU A 123 9.43 10.42 4.38
CA LEU A 123 8.96 11.69 4.90
C LEU A 123 8.92 11.70 6.43
N ALA A 124 8.54 10.58 7.05
CA ALA A 124 8.51 10.46 8.51
C ALA A 124 9.92 10.52 9.14
N VAL A 125 10.91 9.82 8.58
CA VAL A 125 12.29 9.91 9.12
C VAL A 125 12.89 11.31 8.95
N LEU A 126 12.57 11.99 7.84
CA LEU A 126 12.98 13.37 7.61
C LEU A 126 12.24 14.34 8.53
N ARG A 127 10.94 14.13 8.79
CA ARG A 127 10.14 14.88 9.77
C ARG A 127 10.78 14.81 11.16
N GLU A 128 11.15 13.62 11.63
CA GLU A 128 11.79 13.41 12.94
C GLU A 128 13.14 14.14 13.03
N TRP A 129 13.97 14.01 12.00
CA TRP A 129 15.28 14.66 11.96
C TRP A 129 15.20 16.18 11.90
N LEU A 130 14.29 16.71 11.08
CA LEU A 130 14.11 18.16 10.89
C LEU A 130 13.21 18.80 11.95
N LYS A 131 12.61 17.98 12.83
CA LYS A 131 11.65 18.40 13.87
C LYS A 131 10.47 19.18 13.29
N LEU A 132 9.89 18.65 12.22
CA LEU A 132 8.72 19.24 11.58
C LEU A 132 7.44 18.76 12.27
N ASP A 133 6.49 19.66 12.45
CA ASP A 133 5.15 19.34 12.92
C ASP A 133 4.26 19.00 11.71
N LEU A 134 4.19 17.72 11.37
CA LEU A 134 3.37 17.17 10.30
C LEU A 134 2.47 16.10 10.86
N SER A 135 1.16 16.31 10.76
CA SER A 135 0.15 15.33 11.12
C SER A 135 0.17 14.11 10.17
N PRO A 136 -0.52 13.01 10.49
CA PRO A 136 -0.70 11.89 9.55
C PRO A 136 -1.34 12.32 8.22
N TYR A 137 -2.27 13.28 8.24
CA TYR A 137 -2.85 13.85 7.02
C TYR A 137 -1.81 14.59 6.19
N ASP A 138 -0.99 15.44 6.80
CA ASP A 138 0.05 16.21 6.12
C ASP A 138 1.08 15.26 5.46
N LEU A 139 1.47 14.19 6.17
CA LEU A 139 2.39 13.19 5.64
C LEU A 139 1.79 12.44 4.44
N ALA A 140 0.54 12.01 4.55
CA ALA A 140 -0.14 11.28 3.48
C ALA A 140 -0.32 12.15 2.23
N GLU A 141 -0.77 13.40 2.41
CA GLU A 141 -0.99 14.34 1.31
C GLU A 141 0.34 14.76 0.67
N LEU A 142 1.38 14.99 1.47
CA LEU A 142 2.72 15.30 0.95
C LEU A 142 3.27 14.11 0.16
N ALA A 143 3.13 12.88 0.67
CA ALA A 143 3.55 11.67 -0.04
C ALA A 143 2.80 11.51 -1.37
N PHE A 144 1.49 11.70 -1.37
CA PHE A 144 0.66 11.68 -2.57
C PHE A 144 1.14 12.72 -3.59
N ARG A 145 1.30 13.98 -3.17
CA ARG A 145 1.76 15.06 -4.06
C ARG A 145 3.12 14.74 -4.67
N VAL A 146 4.08 14.30 -3.86
CA VAL A 146 5.44 13.97 -4.34
C VAL A 146 5.39 12.85 -5.38
N GLU A 147 4.63 11.78 -5.13
CA GLU A 147 4.57 10.67 -6.07
C GLU A 147 3.75 10.97 -7.33
N ARG A 148 2.56 11.59 -7.20
CA ARG A 148 1.60 11.72 -8.31
C ARG A 148 1.77 13.01 -9.08
N VAL A 149 2.18 14.10 -8.44
CA VAL A 149 2.34 15.41 -9.09
C VAL A 149 3.80 15.65 -9.47
N ASP A 150 4.73 15.53 -8.51
CA ASP A 150 6.12 15.89 -8.76
C ASP A 150 6.85 14.82 -9.62
N LEU A 151 6.67 13.53 -9.29
CA LEU A 151 7.25 12.40 -10.01
C LEU A 151 6.36 11.84 -11.12
N LYS A 152 5.09 12.23 -11.18
CA LYS A 152 4.09 11.79 -12.19
C LYS A 152 3.93 10.26 -12.25
N LEU A 153 4.09 9.58 -11.13
CA LEU A 153 3.90 8.13 -11.05
C LEU A 153 2.41 7.79 -11.09
N ALA A 154 2.02 6.82 -11.91
CA ALA A 154 0.63 6.35 -11.95
C ALA A 154 0.21 5.69 -10.64
N GLY A 155 -0.97 6.02 -10.12
CA GLY A 155 -1.50 5.43 -8.88
C GLY A 155 -2.61 6.24 -8.25
N GLY A 156 -3.27 5.62 -7.25
CA GLY A 156 -4.29 6.26 -6.43
C GLY A 156 -3.73 6.89 -5.16
N ARG A 157 -4.65 7.21 -4.25
CA ARG A 157 -4.38 7.92 -2.97
C ARG A 157 -4.37 6.97 -1.76
N GLN A 158 -4.92 5.76 -1.87
CA GLN A 158 -5.17 4.88 -0.72
C GLN A 158 -3.93 4.50 0.07
N ASP A 159 -2.80 4.29 -0.61
CA ASP A 159 -1.61 3.68 -0.03
C ASP A 159 -0.92 4.61 0.97
N GLN A 160 -0.81 5.89 0.63
CA GLN A 160 -0.21 6.91 1.48
C GLN A 160 -1.02 7.11 2.76
N TYR A 161 -2.35 7.17 2.64
CA TYR A 161 -3.23 7.33 3.80
C TYR A 161 -3.27 6.07 4.66
N ALA A 162 -3.36 4.89 4.07
CA ALA A 162 -3.30 3.63 4.83
C ALA A 162 -2.00 3.52 5.65
N ALA A 163 -0.85 3.81 5.03
CA ALA A 163 0.44 3.75 5.68
C ALA A 163 0.62 4.81 6.79
N ALA A 164 0.09 6.02 6.58
CA ALA A 164 0.18 7.10 7.56
C ALA A 164 -0.67 6.84 8.81
N PHE A 165 -1.89 6.31 8.62
CA PHE A 165 -2.85 6.12 9.71
C PHE A 165 -2.76 4.75 10.39
N GLY A 166 -2.50 3.69 9.64
CA GLY A 166 -2.51 2.32 10.16
C GLY A 166 -3.90 1.82 10.56
N GLY A 167 -4.03 0.54 10.86
CA GLY A 167 -5.26 -0.09 11.29
C GLY A 167 -6.27 -0.36 10.15
N PHE A 168 -7.50 -0.65 10.56
CA PHE A 168 -8.63 -0.79 9.63
C PHE A 168 -9.24 0.56 9.33
N ASN A 169 -9.31 0.93 8.06
CA ASN A 169 -9.84 2.22 7.63
C ASN A 169 -10.82 2.09 6.48
N PHE A 170 -11.88 2.88 6.58
CA PHE A 170 -12.69 3.27 5.44
C PHE A 170 -12.22 4.68 5.03
N ILE A 171 -11.65 4.78 3.84
CA ILE A 171 -11.05 6.03 3.36
C ILE A 171 -11.91 6.54 2.22
N GLU A 172 -12.38 7.78 2.34
CA GLU A 172 -13.19 8.47 1.34
C GLU A 172 -12.36 9.54 0.64
N PHE A 173 -12.50 9.59 -0.67
CA PHE A 173 -11.77 10.51 -1.53
C PHE A 173 -12.75 11.37 -2.31
N GLY A 174 -12.52 12.66 -2.35
CA GLY A 174 -13.37 13.60 -3.05
C GLY A 174 -12.61 14.83 -3.55
N ARG A 175 -13.35 15.73 -4.15
CA ARG A 175 -12.82 17.03 -4.61
C ARG A 175 -12.29 17.87 -3.44
N ASP A 176 -12.96 17.80 -2.30
CA ASP A 176 -12.64 18.62 -1.12
C ASP A 176 -11.58 17.98 -0.21
N GLY A 177 -11.01 16.85 -0.62
CA GLY A 177 -9.95 16.17 0.11
C GLY A 177 -10.24 14.69 0.42
N THR A 178 -9.47 14.16 1.33
CA THR A 178 -9.53 12.76 1.77
C THR A 178 -9.95 12.70 3.24
N VAL A 179 -10.88 11.81 3.57
CA VAL A 179 -11.33 11.55 4.95
C VAL A 179 -11.01 10.10 5.31
N VAL A 180 -10.29 9.91 6.41
CA VAL A 180 -9.99 8.59 6.97
C VAL A 180 -10.90 8.32 8.15
N THR A 181 -11.69 7.27 8.06
CA THR A 181 -12.56 6.79 9.16
C THR A 181 -12.00 5.48 9.70
N PRO A 182 -11.31 5.48 10.86
CA PRO A 182 -10.85 4.26 11.51
C PRO A 182 -12.05 3.40 11.94
N LEU A 183 -11.99 2.10 11.63
CA LEU A 183 -13.02 1.15 11.99
C LEU A 183 -12.67 0.43 13.29
N ARG A 184 -13.59 0.46 14.26
CA ARG A 184 -13.48 -0.31 15.50
C ARG A 184 -14.17 -1.66 15.31
N LEU A 185 -13.40 -2.67 14.97
CA LEU A 185 -13.89 -4.04 14.88
C LEU A 185 -13.94 -4.68 16.26
N ARG A 186 -14.88 -5.61 16.44
CA ARG A 186 -14.89 -6.50 17.62
C ARG A 186 -13.65 -7.39 17.57
N ARG A 187 -13.12 -7.71 18.73
CA ARG A 187 -11.91 -8.54 18.85
C ARG A 187 -12.08 -9.91 18.21
N ASP A 188 -13.21 -10.57 18.45
CA ASP A 188 -13.53 -11.86 17.85
C ASP A 188 -13.59 -11.81 16.32
N THR A 189 -14.15 -10.72 15.74
CA THR A 189 -14.16 -10.49 14.30
C THR A 189 -12.75 -10.34 13.74
N LEU A 190 -11.89 -9.60 14.43
CA LEU A 190 -10.50 -9.40 14.03
C LEU A 190 -9.69 -10.70 14.05
N GLU A 191 -9.78 -11.44 15.14
CA GLU A 191 -9.07 -12.72 15.33
C GLU A 191 -9.54 -13.75 14.29
N GLU A 192 -10.84 -13.82 14.00
CA GLU A 192 -11.40 -14.71 12.99
C GLU A 192 -10.95 -14.32 11.57
N LEU A 193 -10.85 -13.03 11.27
CA LEU A 193 -10.29 -12.56 9.99
C LEU A 193 -8.83 -12.96 9.84
N GLU A 194 -7.99 -12.74 10.85
CA GLU A 194 -6.57 -13.13 10.82
C GLU A 194 -6.41 -14.63 10.63
N TYR A 195 -7.21 -15.43 11.34
CA TYR A 195 -7.16 -16.88 11.24
C TYR A 195 -7.55 -17.38 9.85
N ARG A 196 -8.57 -16.79 9.22
CA ARG A 196 -9.15 -17.26 7.94
C ARG A 196 -8.59 -16.61 6.71
N LEU A 197 -7.98 -15.42 6.83
CA LEU A 197 -7.33 -14.76 5.71
C LEU A 197 -6.00 -15.46 5.38
N LEU A 198 -5.73 -15.56 4.09
CA LEU A 198 -4.53 -16.15 3.54
C LEU A 198 -3.95 -15.20 2.50
N LEU A 199 -2.72 -14.77 2.70
CA LEU A 199 -1.97 -13.93 1.79
C LEU A 199 -1.01 -14.82 0.99
N CYS A 200 -1.12 -14.80 -0.34
CA CYS A 200 -0.30 -15.64 -1.22
C CYS A 200 0.38 -14.79 -2.27
N TYR A 201 1.70 -14.84 -2.33
CA TYR A 201 2.47 -14.25 -3.41
C TYR A 201 2.39 -15.16 -4.65
N VAL A 202 1.96 -14.59 -5.77
CA VAL A 202 1.69 -15.33 -7.02
C VAL A 202 2.65 -14.96 -8.16
N GLY A 203 3.80 -14.36 -7.81
CA GLY A 203 4.80 -13.92 -8.76
C GLY A 203 4.70 -12.45 -9.13
N ARG A 204 5.80 -11.92 -9.68
CA ARG A 204 5.89 -10.51 -10.10
C ARG A 204 5.22 -10.28 -11.45
N THR A 205 4.60 -9.10 -11.57
CA THR A 205 4.40 -8.48 -12.88
C THR A 205 5.08 -7.11 -12.90
N ARG A 206 5.67 -6.78 -14.05
CA ARG A 206 6.28 -5.45 -14.27
C ARG A 206 5.26 -4.40 -14.74
N GLU A 207 3.97 -4.76 -14.81
CA GLU A 207 2.95 -3.99 -15.53
C GLU A 207 2.00 -3.16 -14.65
N SER A 208 2.22 -3.05 -13.33
CA SER A 208 1.27 -2.37 -12.43
C SER A 208 0.95 -0.94 -12.86
N ALA A 209 1.94 -0.15 -13.29
CA ALA A 209 1.73 1.21 -13.78
C ALA A 209 0.86 1.21 -15.06
N HIS A 210 1.17 0.35 -16.02
CA HIS A 210 0.41 0.23 -17.27
C HIS A 210 -1.03 -0.25 -17.05
N ILE A 211 -1.29 -1.08 -16.04
CA ILE A 211 -2.65 -1.48 -15.68
C ILE A 211 -3.45 -0.28 -15.17
N ILE A 212 -2.85 0.55 -14.31
CA ILE A 212 -3.50 1.76 -13.80
C ILE A 212 -3.75 2.76 -14.93
N GLU A 213 -2.78 2.97 -15.82
CA GLU A 213 -2.94 3.83 -17.01
C GLU A 213 -4.07 3.35 -17.91
N ARG A 214 -4.14 2.03 -18.19
CA ARG A 214 -5.24 1.42 -18.97
C ARG A 214 -6.60 1.61 -18.30
N GLN A 215 -6.67 1.47 -16.98
CA GLN A 215 -7.88 1.72 -16.21
C GLN A 215 -8.31 3.19 -16.33
N THR A 216 -7.39 4.13 -16.09
CA THR A 216 -7.65 5.57 -16.21
C THR A 216 -8.12 5.93 -17.62
N LYS A 217 -7.42 5.44 -18.67
CA LYS A 217 -7.82 5.63 -20.06
C LYS A 217 -9.21 5.04 -20.36
N GLY A 218 -9.52 3.86 -19.84
CA GLY A 218 -10.84 3.23 -19.98
C GLY A 218 -11.94 4.09 -19.36
N TYR A 219 -11.68 4.67 -18.20
CA TYR A 219 -12.61 5.58 -17.54
C TYR A 219 -12.79 6.89 -18.31
N THR A 220 -11.69 7.59 -18.64
CA THR A 220 -11.74 8.90 -19.33
C THR A 220 -12.31 8.82 -20.75
N SER A 221 -12.21 7.64 -21.41
CA SER A 221 -12.86 7.38 -22.70
C SER A 221 -14.34 6.98 -22.58
N GLY A 222 -14.90 6.93 -21.37
CA GLY A 222 -16.29 6.52 -21.13
C GLY A 222 -16.57 5.05 -21.41
N ARG A 223 -15.56 4.14 -21.31
CA ARG A 223 -15.77 2.70 -21.50
C ARG A 223 -16.79 2.19 -20.48
N LYS A 224 -17.98 1.84 -20.92
CA LYS A 224 -19.14 1.46 -20.10
C LYS A 224 -18.78 0.41 -19.03
N THR A 225 -18.05 -0.65 -19.41
CA THR A 225 -17.65 -1.74 -18.49
C THR A 225 -16.73 -1.25 -17.36
N THR A 226 -15.81 -0.30 -17.64
CA THR A 226 -14.90 0.28 -16.64
C THR A 226 -15.66 1.20 -15.69
N VAL A 227 -16.53 2.07 -16.23
CA VAL A 227 -17.31 3.03 -15.43
C VAL A 227 -18.27 2.29 -14.50
N GLU A 228 -19.05 1.34 -15.03
CA GLU A 228 -19.98 0.52 -14.24
C GLU A 228 -19.25 -0.29 -13.14
N ALA A 229 -18.08 -0.84 -13.46
CA ALA A 229 -17.29 -1.59 -12.48
C ALA A 229 -16.75 -0.70 -11.36
N LEU A 230 -16.35 0.55 -11.63
CA LEU A 230 -15.95 1.51 -10.59
C LEU A 230 -17.13 1.88 -9.69
N HIS A 231 -18.31 2.16 -10.25
CA HIS A 231 -19.51 2.44 -9.46
C HIS A 231 -19.90 1.24 -8.59
N ALA A 232 -19.86 0.03 -9.16
CA ALA A 232 -20.16 -1.20 -8.42
C ALA A 232 -19.15 -1.42 -7.26
N LEU A 233 -17.85 -1.20 -7.48
CA LEU A 233 -16.83 -1.29 -6.43
C LEU A 233 -17.05 -0.26 -5.33
N LYS A 234 -17.41 0.98 -5.68
CA LYS A 234 -17.73 2.02 -4.69
C LYS A 234 -18.88 1.59 -3.77
N LEU A 235 -20.01 1.17 -4.33
CA LEU A 235 -21.17 0.71 -3.56
C LEU A 235 -20.82 -0.51 -2.70
N GLN A 236 -20.14 -1.48 -3.27
CA GLN A 236 -19.75 -2.71 -2.59
C GLN A 236 -18.77 -2.46 -1.43
N THR A 237 -17.95 -1.40 -1.49
CA THR A 237 -17.04 -1.04 -0.39
C THR A 237 -17.82 -0.69 0.87
N ALA A 238 -18.95 0.01 0.76
CA ALA A 238 -19.84 0.31 1.88
C ALA A 238 -20.50 -0.97 2.44
N GLU A 239 -20.92 -1.91 1.57
CA GLU A 239 -21.46 -3.21 1.99
C GLU A 239 -20.41 -4.02 2.77
N MET A 240 -19.16 -4.06 2.29
CA MET A 240 -18.06 -4.74 2.95
C MET A 240 -17.72 -4.13 4.30
N LYS A 241 -17.71 -2.80 4.42
CA LYS A 241 -17.57 -2.11 5.71
C LYS A 241 -18.65 -2.56 6.69
N ARG A 242 -19.92 -2.59 6.27
CA ARG A 242 -21.03 -3.03 7.10
C ARG A 242 -20.88 -4.50 7.54
N ALA A 243 -20.50 -5.40 6.63
CA ALA A 243 -20.28 -6.81 6.92
C ALA A 243 -19.22 -7.00 8.02
N LEU A 244 -18.10 -6.27 7.93
CA LEU A 244 -17.04 -6.30 8.96
C LEU A 244 -17.52 -5.80 10.31
N LEU A 245 -18.19 -4.66 10.35
CA LEU A 245 -18.68 -4.07 11.61
C LEU A 245 -19.71 -4.95 12.31
N LEU A 246 -20.49 -5.73 11.56
CA LEU A 246 -21.47 -6.67 12.09
C LEU A 246 -20.87 -8.08 12.38
N GLY A 247 -19.61 -8.33 12.03
CA GLY A 247 -18.98 -9.63 12.21
C GLY A 247 -19.45 -10.72 11.22
N HIS A 248 -20.03 -10.32 10.08
CA HIS A 248 -20.51 -11.23 9.05
C HIS A 248 -19.35 -11.70 8.14
N ILE A 249 -18.48 -12.56 8.66
CA ILE A 249 -17.23 -12.95 8.00
C ILE A 249 -17.47 -13.72 6.69
N ASP A 250 -18.42 -14.65 6.66
CA ASP A 250 -18.74 -15.40 5.42
C ASP A 250 -19.29 -14.47 4.35
N GLY A 251 -20.20 -13.56 4.72
CA GLY A 251 -20.71 -12.52 3.83
C GLY A 251 -19.60 -11.58 3.32
N PHE A 252 -18.61 -11.26 4.14
CA PHE A 252 -17.43 -10.52 3.71
C PHE A 252 -16.62 -11.29 2.66
N GLY A 253 -16.50 -12.62 2.79
CA GLY A 253 -15.83 -13.47 1.80
C GLY A 253 -16.54 -13.46 0.43
N GLU A 254 -17.86 -13.55 0.43
CA GLU A 254 -18.66 -13.47 -0.82
C GLU A 254 -18.58 -12.07 -1.45
N LEU A 255 -18.55 -11.02 -0.63
CA LEU A 255 -18.30 -9.66 -1.11
C LEU A 255 -16.89 -9.53 -1.72
N LEU A 256 -15.87 -10.15 -1.12
CA LEU A 256 -14.51 -10.16 -1.67
C LEU A 256 -14.46 -10.86 -3.05
N HIS A 257 -15.23 -11.95 -3.22
CA HIS A 257 -15.41 -12.60 -4.52
C HIS A 257 -16.01 -11.64 -5.55
N ARG A 258 -17.14 -11.00 -5.23
CA ARG A 258 -17.80 -10.04 -6.14
C ARG A 258 -16.89 -8.87 -6.49
N ALA A 259 -16.12 -8.35 -5.49
CA ALA A 259 -15.14 -7.29 -5.73
C ALA A 259 -14.05 -7.70 -6.74
N TRP A 260 -13.60 -8.96 -6.70
CA TRP A 260 -12.64 -9.46 -7.68
C TRP A 260 -13.24 -9.52 -9.10
N LEU A 261 -14.48 -9.96 -9.23
CA LEU A 261 -15.16 -9.99 -10.53
C LEU A 261 -15.32 -8.58 -11.12
N HIS A 262 -15.66 -7.57 -10.31
CA HIS A 262 -15.71 -6.17 -10.76
C HIS A 262 -14.32 -5.63 -11.09
N LYS A 263 -13.33 -5.93 -10.26
CA LYS A 263 -11.96 -5.46 -10.48
C LYS A 263 -11.40 -5.96 -11.81
N LYS A 264 -11.65 -7.21 -12.20
CA LYS A 264 -11.21 -7.74 -13.50
C LYS A 264 -11.77 -6.98 -14.71
N LYS A 265 -12.90 -6.29 -14.56
CA LYS A 265 -13.54 -5.49 -15.62
C LYS A 265 -12.94 -4.09 -15.79
N LEU A 266 -12.12 -3.61 -14.87
CA LEU A 266 -11.56 -2.25 -14.91
C LEU A 266 -10.56 -2.07 -16.05
N ALA A 267 -9.70 -3.05 -16.30
CA ALA A 267 -8.71 -3.02 -17.38
C ALA A 267 -8.24 -4.43 -17.74
N GLU A 268 -7.71 -4.58 -18.95
CA GLU A 268 -6.98 -5.77 -19.36
C GLU A 268 -5.67 -5.91 -18.56
N GLY A 269 -5.26 -7.15 -18.29
CA GLY A 269 -4.03 -7.47 -17.57
C GLY A 269 -4.19 -7.49 -16.04
N ILE A 270 -5.35 -7.15 -15.49
CA ILE A 270 -5.63 -7.28 -14.05
C ILE A 270 -5.60 -8.76 -13.62
N SER A 271 -6.07 -9.67 -14.46
CA SER A 271 -5.89 -11.10 -14.30
C SER A 271 -5.15 -11.68 -15.50
N ASN A 272 -4.65 -12.89 -15.33
CA ASN A 272 -4.01 -13.68 -16.37
C ASN A 272 -4.31 -15.18 -16.15
N PRO A 273 -4.00 -16.08 -17.09
CA PRO A 273 -4.33 -17.51 -16.97
C PRO A 273 -3.75 -18.17 -15.71
N HIS A 274 -2.59 -17.74 -15.23
CA HIS A 274 -1.99 -18.27 -14.00
C HIS A 274 -2.80 -17.84 -12.77
N VAL A 275 -3.11 -16.55 -12.66
CA VAL A 275 -3.92 -15.96 -11.57
C VAL A 275 -5.33 -16.59 -11.56
N ASP A 276 -5.95 -16.75 -12.72
CA ASP A 276 -7.29 -17.37 -12.82
C ASP A 276 -7.29 -18.85 -12.41
N ARG A 277 -6.24 -19.63 -12.77
CA ARG A 277 -6.08 -21.01 -12.28
C ARG A 277 -5.92 -21.07 -10.77
N MET A 278 -5.08 -20.21 -10.17
CA MET A 278 -4.90 -20.15 -8.72
C MET A 278 -6.21 -19.78 -8.03
N TYR A 279 -6.92 -18.80 -8.55
CA TYR A 279 -8.21 -18.38 -7.99
C TYR A 279 -9.25 -19.52 -8.04
N THR A 280 -9.39 -20.18 -9.19
CA THR A 280 -10.33 -21.31 -9.37
C THR A 280 -10.00 -22.46 -8.41
N MET A 281 -8.71 -22.78 -8.26
CA MET A 281 -8.27 -23.82 -7.34
C MET A 281 -8.54 -23.42 -5.88
N ALA A 282 -8.25 -22.21 -5.48
CA ALA A 282 -8.55 -21.73 -4.13
C ALA A 282 -10.04 -21.82 -3.80
N ARG A 283 -10.92 -21.44 -4.74
CA ARG A 283 -12.39 -21.57 -4.58
C ARG A 283 -12.82 -23.03 -4.43
N LYS A 284 -12.25 -23.92 -5.23
CA LYS A 284 -12.53 -25.38 -5.15
C LYS A 284 -12.14 -25.97 -3.79
N GLU A 285 -11.04 -25.52 -3.21
CA GLU A 285 -10.52 -26.02 -1.94
C GLU A 285 -11.13 -25.33 -0.70
N GLY A 286 -12.02 -24.33 -0.89
CA GLY A 286 -12.80 -23.74 0.20
C GLY A 286 -12.52 -22.27 0.47
N ALA A 287 -11.93 -21.53 -0.46
CA ALA A 287 -11.92 -20.08 -0.36
C ALA A 287 -13.33 -19.51 -0.63
N LEU A 288 -13.87 -18.69 0.25
CA LEU A 288 -15.14 -17.97 0.11
C LEU A 288 -15.03 -16.84 -0.90
N GLY A 289 -13.85 -16.29 -1.06
CA GLY A 289 -13.52 -15.23 -2.00
C GLY A 289 -12.06 -14.83 -1.90
N GLY A 290 -11.66 -13.94 -2.79
CA GLY A 290 -10.30 -13.44 -2.82
C GLY A 290 -10.12 -12.42 -3.93
N LYS A 291 -9.04 -11.63 -3.84
CA LYS A 291 -8.66 -10.65 -4.87
C LYS A 291 -7.18 -10.28 -4.79
N MET A 292 -6.65 -9.79 -5.90
CA MET A 292 -5.34 -9.14 -5.91
C MET A 292 -5.39 -7.85 -5.08
N THR A 293 -4.38 -7.64 -4.22
CA THR A 293 -4.34 -6.52 -3.26
C THR A 293 -3.94 -5.18 -3.89
N GLY A 294 -3.23 -5.19 -5.03
CA GLY A 294 -2.75 -4.00 -5.77
C GLY A 294 -3.45 -3.78 -7.11
N ALA A 295 -2.75 -3.26 -8.10
CA ALA A 295 -3.27 -2.99 -9.44
C ALA A 295 -3.78 -4.25 -10.15
N GLY A 296 -3.15 -5.37 -9.94
CA GLY A 296 -3.45 -6.65 -10.59
C GLY A 296 -2.24 -7.17 -11.37
N GLY A 297 -2.47 -8.25 -12.14
CA GLY A 297 -1.47 -8.87 -13.00
C GLY A 297 -0.47 -9.78 -12.29
N GLY A 298 -0.33 -9.67 -10.97
CA GLY A 298 0.58 -10.41 -10.08
C GLY A 298 0.78 -9.71 -8.75
N GLY A 299 1.74 -10.16 -7.98
CA GLY A 299 1.98 -9.71 -6.62
C GLY A 299 1.25 -10.57 -5.59
N TYR A 300 0.57 -9.96 -4.62
CA TYR A 300 -0.14 -10.71 -3.59
C TYR A 300 -1.62 -10.87 -3.91
N PHE A 301 -2.08 -12.09 -3.72
CA PHE A 301 -3.49 -12.46 -3.70
C PHE A 301 -3.95 -12.67 -2.26
N LEU A 302 -5.06 -12.06 -1.89
CA LEU A 302 -5.70 -12.24 -0.59
C LEU A 302 -6.91 -13.14 -0.76
N PHE A 303 -7.02 -14.19 0.04
CA PHE A 303 -8.17 -15.11 0.10
C PHE A 303 -8.77 -15.12 1.49
N LEU A 304 -10.10 -15.17 1.58
CA LEU A 304 -10.80 -15.55 2.80
C LEU A 304 -11.31 -16.98 2.63
N THR A 305 -10.96 -17.86 3.58
CA THR A 305 -11.30 -19.28 3.51
C THR A 305 -12.48 -19.64 4.44
N GLN A 306 -13.11 -20.76 4.20
CA GLN A 306 -13.96 -21.40 5.20
C GLN A 306 -13.13 -21.69 6.45
N PHE A 307 -13.79 -21.76 7.64
CA PHE A 307 -13.12 -21.82 8.92
C PHE A 307 -12.16 -23.03 9.07
N ASP A 308 -12.45 -24.14 8.42
CA ASP A 308 -11.70 -25.41 8.46
C ASP A 308 -10.86 -25.70 7.20
N ARG A 309 -10.83 -24.78 6.20
CA ARG A 309 -10.25 -25.05 4.88
C ARG A 309 -8.94 -24.32 4.59
N ARG A 310 -8.49 -23.45 5.49
CA ARG A 310 -7.29 -22.62 5.27
C ARG A 310 -6.07 -23.44 4.83
N HIS A 311 -5.79 -24.56 5.48
CA HIS A 311 -4.65 -25.44 5.16
C HIS A 311 -4.76 -26.07 3.76
N ARG A 312 -5.97 -26.45 3.31
CA ARG A 312 -6.19 -27.02 1.96
C ARG A 312 -5.98 -25.98 0.90
N VAL A 313 -6.52 -24.77 1.09
CA VAL A 313 -6.34 -23.65 0.18
C VAL A 313 -4.85 -23.30 0.07
N ALA A 314 -4.14 -23.19 1.20
CA ALA A 314 -2.72 -22.94 1.24
C ALA A 314 -1.91 -23.96 0.43
N ALA A 315 -2.07 -25.26 0.75
CA ALA A 315 -1.38 -26.35 0.06
C ALA A 315 -1.69 -26.39 -1.45
N ALA A 316 -2.93 -26.07 -1.85
CA ALA A 316 -3.29 -26.02 -3.25
C ALA A 316 -2.63 -24.86 -4.01
N LEU A 317 -2.51 -23.68 -3.38
CA LEU A 317 -1.84 -22.53 -3.96
C LEU A 317 -0.32 -22.77 -4.07
N GLU A 318 0.30 -23.39 -3.07
CA GLU A 318 1.73 -23.74 -3.07
C GLU A 318 2.07 -24.74 -4.18
N ARG A 319 1.21 -25.76 -4.40
CA ARG A 319 1.37 -26.69 -5.54
C ARG A 319 1.32 -26.01 -6.90
N LEU A 320 0.68 -24.84 -7.01
CA LEU A 320 0.64 -24.02 -8.22
C LEU A 320 1.77 -22.98 -8.29
N GLY A 321 2.75 -23.06 -7.36
CA GLY A 321 3.91 -22.16 -7.32
C GLY A 321 3.65 -20.85 -6.55
N GLY A 322 2.54 -20.75 -5.83
CA GLY A 322 2.29 -19.64 -4.90
C GLY A 322 3.15 -19.76 -3.63
N GLN A 323 3.45 -18.64 -3.00
CA GLN A 323 4.12 -18.61 -1.70
C GLN A 323 3.16 -17.99 -0.68
N VAL A 324 2.71 -18.80 0.29
CA VAL A 324 1.88 -18.32 1.39
C VAL A 324 2.76 -17.53 2.36
N VAL A 325 2.34 -16.32 2.69
CA VAL A 325 3.06 -15.40 3.56
C VAL A 325 2.24 -15.13 4.82
N PRO A 326 2.80 -15.41 6.02
CA PRO A 326 2.14 -15.09 7.27
C PRO A 326 2.07 -13.57 7.46
N PHE A 327 1.00 -13.10 8.07
CA PHE A 327 0.84 -11.72 8.47
C PHE A 327 -0.07 -11.60 9.70
N GLN A 328 -0.01 -10.46 10.36
CA GLN A 328 -0.95 -10.02 11.38
C GLN A 328 -1.38 -8.60 11.05
N PHE A 329 -2.55 -8.18 11.53
CA PHE A 329 -2.96 -6.81 11.38
C PHE A 329 -2.14 -5.87 12.28
N GLU A 330 -1.74 -4.73 11.74
CA GLU A 330 -1.02 -3.68 12.47
C GLU A 330 -1.96 -2.50 12.69
N SER A 331 -2.14 -2.10 13.93
CA SER A 331 -3.04 -1.00 14.29
C SER A 331 -2.39 0.38 14.19
N ARG A 332 -1.05 0.45 14.21
CA ARG A 332 -0.31 1.69 14.20
C ARG A 332 0.06 2.07 12.78
N GLY A 333 -0.09 3.35 12.47
CA GLY A 333 0.43 3.93 11.24
C GLY A 333 1.94 4.14 11.28
N VAL A 334 2.41 5.05 10.45
CA VAL A 334 3.82 5.40 10.38
C VAL A 334 4.39 5.85 11.73
N GLN A 335 5.54 5.31 12.08
CA GLN A 335 6.26 5.62 13.31
C GLN A 335 7.67 6.11 12.97
N GLY A 336 8.10 7.20 13.62
CA GLY A 336 9.47 7.69 13.55
C GLY A 336 10.05 7.80 14.96
N TRP A 337 11.36 7.57 15.13
CA TRP A 337 12.04 7.68 16.41
C TRP A 337 13.53 7.98 16.27
N PRO A 338 14.10 8.77 17.20
CA PRO A 338 15.53 8.93 17.32
C PRO A 338 16.14 7.68 17.99
N VAL A 339 17.37 7.35 17.62
CA VAL A 339 18.17 6.31 18.26
C VAL A 339 19.40 6.96 18.90
N ALA A 340 19.50 6.83 20.22
CA ALA A 340 20.61 7.35 21.00
C ALA A 340 21.88 6.50 20.85
N HIS A 341 23.04 7.06 21.23
CA HIS A 341 24.24 6.26 21.46
C HIS A 341 24.02 5.33 22.66
N GLU A 342 24.33 4.05 22.50
CA GLU A 342 24.60 3.19 23.63
C GLU A 342 25.92 3.63 24.28
N HIS A 343 25.94 3.76 25.58
CA HIS A 343 27.12 4.09 26.38
C HIS A 343 27.96 2.83 26.63
#